data_f82c3190be59390623417f7c1aa3a8a9
#
_entry.id   f82c3190be59390623417f7c1aa3a8a9
#
_cell.length_a   1.000
_cell.length_b   1.000
_cell.length_c   1.000
_cell.angle_alpha   90.00
_cell.angle_beta   90.00
_cell.angle_gamma   90.00
#
_symmetry.space_group_name_H-M   'P 1'
#
loop_
_entity.id
_entity.type
_entity.pdbx_description
1 polymer ?
#
loop_
_entity_poly.entity_id
_entity_poly.type
_entity_poly.pdbx_seq_one_letter_code
_entity_poly.pdbx_strand_id
1 'polypeptide(L)'
;MSLFRNYGQLLSHRNVEGRRAVLDILETGMRAGDPYDNVRKAVRIEHGQLVIGSEDFPLGPIGAVDPSRPRPFPPGPIRIDLDRLGHIYLTGGGKAAQREARALEDVLGDLITAGHVNAK
;
A
#
# COMPACT_ATOMS: atom_id res chain seq x y z
N MET A 1 8.63 12.84 -13.66
CA MET A 1 9.88 13.04 -12.89
C MET A 1 10.43 11.69 -12.47
N SER A 2 11.69 11.42 -12.77
CA SER A 2 12.33 10.14 -12.44
C SER A 2 12.60 10.01 -10.95
N LEU A 3 12.52 8.79 -10.42
CA LEU A 3 12.91 8.46 -9.04
C LEU A 3 14.43 8.46 -8.84
N PHE A 4 15.20 8.40 -9.93
CA PHE A 4 16.65 8.40 -9.86
C PHE A 4 17.20 9.83 -9.86
N ARG A 5 17.87 10.23 -8.77
CA ARG A 5 18.45 11.58 -8.62
C ARG A 5 19.55 11.87 -9.65
N ASN A 6 20.29 10.84 -10.08
CA ASN A 6 21.40 10.92 -11.01
C ASN A 6 21.07 10.34 -12.41
N TYR A 7 19.79 10.41 -12.82
CA TYR A 7 19.30 9.85 -14.08
C TYR A 7 20.16 10.20 -15.28
N GLY A 8 20.52 11.48 -15.44
CA GLY A 8 21.38 11.94 -16.53
C GLY A 8 22.77 11.32 -16.54
N GLN A 9 23.37 11.11 -15.38
CA GLN A 9 24.68 10.45 -15.26
C GLN A 9 24.61 8.98 -15.65
N LEU A 10 23.50 8.30 -15.28
CA LEU A 10 23.28 6.91 -15.63
C LEU A 10 23.12 6.71 -17.14
N LEU A 11 22.67 7.73 -17.87
CA LEU A 11 22.53 7.73 -19.32
C LEU A 11 23.76 8.23 -20.07
N SER A 12 24.79 8.77 -19.39
CA SER A 12 25.94 9.43 -20.03
C SER A 12 26.96 8.50 -20.70
N HIS A 13 26.78 7.17 -20.57
CA HIS A 13 27.71 6.19 -21.13
C HIS A 13 27.11 5.46 -22.35
N ARG A 14 27.96 4.59 -22.99
CA ARG A 14 27.54 3.79 -24.15
C ARG A 14 26.20 3.04 -23.89
N ASN A 15 25.48 2.76 -24.97
CA ASN A 15 24.17 2.07 -24.94
C ASN A 15 23.09 2.82 -24.15
N VAL A 16 22.89 4.07 -24.50
CA VAL A 16 21.89 4.96 -23.85
C VAL A 16 20.49 4.37 -23.89
N GLU A 17 20.06 3.77 -25.02
CA GLU A 17 18.74 3.16 -25.15
C GLU A 17 18.53 1.98 -24.21
N GLY A 18 19.51 1.06 -24.15
CA GLY A 18 19.45 -0.07 -23.23
C GLY A 18 19.43 0.37 -21.76
N ARG A 19 20.22 1.39 -21.41
CA ARG A 19 20.21 1.96 -20.05
C ARG A 19 18.89 2.62 -19.72
N ARG A 20 18.29 3.34 -20.66
CA ARG A 20 16.96 3.93 -20.49
C ARG A 20 15.91 2.86 -20.24
N ALA A 21 15.87 1.81 -21.06
CA ALA A 21 14.94 0.71 -20.89
C ALA A 21 15.07 0.03 -19.51
N VAL A 22 16.30 -0.19 -19.05
CA VAL A 22 16.53 -0.75 -17.70
C VAL A 22 16.04 0.19 -16.60
N LEU A 23 16.32 1.49 -16.70
CA LEU A 23 15.87 2.47 -15.72
C LEU A 23 14.34 2.59 -15.70
N ASP A 24 13.69 2.53 -16.84
CA ASP A 24 12.23 2.58 -16.95
C ASP A 24 11.58 1.33 -16.32
N ILE A 25 12.17 0.15 -16.53
CA ILE A 25 11.72 -1.09 -15.88
C ILE A 25 11.88 -1.00 -14.36
N LEU A 26 13.04 -0.55 -13.89
CA LEU A 26 13.30 -0.39 -12.46
C LEU A 26 12.36 0.63 -11.82
N GLU A 27 12.17 1.79 -12.47
CA GLU A 27 11.27 2.82 -11.96
C GLU A 27 9.82 2.34 -11.90
N THR A 28 9.36 1.61 -12.91
CA THR A 28 8.04 1.00 -12.94
C THR A 28 7.86 0.01 -11.78
N GLY A 29 8.86 -0.86 -11.56
CA GLY A 29 8.84 -1.81 -10.45
C GLY A 29 8.83 -1.11 -9.08
N MET A 30 9.63 -0.07 -8.90
CA MET A 30 9.67 0.71 -7.66
C MET A 30 8.34 1.42 -7.38
N ARG A 31 7.70 1.98 -8.40
CA ARG A 31 6.38 2.61 -8.28
C ARG A 31 5.29 1.58 -7.95
N ALA A 32 5.32 0.42 -8.61
CA ALA A 32 4.36 -0.66 -8.33
C ALA A 32 4.47 -1.20 -6.90
N GLY A 33 5.69 -1.18 -6.34
CA GLY A 33 5.95 -1.59 -4.96
C GLY A 33 5.82 -0.47 -3.92
N ASP A 34 5.36 0.73 -4.28
CA ASP A 34 5.26 1.84 -3.34
C ASP A 34 4.20 1.55 -2.25
N PRO A 35 4.60 1.51 -0.96
CA PRO A 35 3.67 1.17 0.13
C PRO A 35 2.53 2.17 0.28
N TYR A 36 2.78 3.45 0.05
CA TYR A 36 1.76 4.49 0.12
C TYR A 36 0.67 4.26 -0.92
N ASP A 37 1.06 4.07 -2.18
CA ASP A 37 0.11 3.88 -3.28
C ASP A 37 -0.67 2.56 -3.12
N ASN A 38 -0.02 1.51 -2.64
CA ASN A 38 -0.67 0.22 -2.41
C ASN A 38 -1.71 0.28 -1.29
N VAL A 39 -1.43 0.97 -0.19
CA VAL A 39 -2.42 1.19 0.87
C VAL A 39 -3.60 2.03 0.35
N ARG A 40 -3.34 3.08 -0.44
CA ARG A 40 -4.38 3.91 -1.04
C ARG A 40 -5.32 3.14 -1.99
N LYS A 41 -4.82 2.10 -2.63
CA LYS A 41 -5.64 1.19 -3.47
C LYS A 41 -6.45 0.22 -2.63
N ALA A 42 -5.91 -0.20 -1.49
CA ALA A 42 -6.51 -1.22 -0.64
C ALA A 42 -7.49 -0.67 0.40
N VAL A 43 -7.32 0.59 0.84
CA VAL A 43 -8.13 1.21 1.90
C VAL A 43 -8.77 2.49 1.40
N ARG A 44 -10.09 2.60 1.57
CA ARG A 44 -10.85 3.77 1.12
C ARG A 44 -12.13 3.96 1.91
N ILE A 45 -12.67 5.17 1.85
CA ILE A 45 -14.01 5.48 2.37
C ILE A 45 -14.96 5.60 1.19
N GLU A 46 -16.02 4.82 1.20
CA GLU A 46 -17.06 4.81 0.18
C GLU A 46 -18.44 4.76 0.82
N HIS A 47 -19.31 5.71 0.46
CA HIS A 47 -20.72 5.71 0.89
C HIS A 47 -20.94 5.55 2.41
N GLY A 48 -20.09 6.21 3.21
CA GLY A 48 -20.17 6.12 4.67
C GLY A 48 -19.62 4.82 5.27
N GLN A 49 -18.86 4.06 4.49
CA GLN A 49 -18.21 2.82 4.91
C GLN A 49 -16.69 2.89 4.77
N LEU A 50 -16.00 2.32 5.72
CA LEU A 50 -14.59 1.95 5.57
C LEU A 50 -14.51 0.65 4.78
N VAL A 51 -13.82 0.69 3.65
CA VAL A 51 -13.64 -0.46 2.76
C VAL A 51 -12.17 -0.85 2.75
N ILE A 52 -11.87 -2.10 3.08
CA ILE A 52 -10.51 -2.65 3.11
C ILE A 52 -10.43 -3.82 2.14
N GLY A 53 -9.51 -3.73 1.21
CA GLY A 53 -9.34 -4.68 0.13
C GLY A 53 -10.10 -4.29 -1.14
N SER A 54 -9.81 -4.99 -2.21
CA SER A 54 -10.48 -4.88 -3.51
C SER A 54 -10.38 -6.21 -4.25
N GLU A 55 -10.93 -6.28 -5.47
CA GLU A 55 -10.75 -7.46 -6.33
C GLU A 55 -9.28 -7.67 -6.68
N ASP A 56 -8.51 -6.58 -6.90
CA ASP A 56 -7.07 -6.64 -7.18
C ASP A 56 -6.22 -6.91 -5.94
N PHE A 57 -6.75 -6.59 -4.75
CA PHE A 57 -6.12 -6.80 -3.44
C PHE A 57 -7.07 -7.58 -2.52
N PRO A 58 -7.35 -8.85 -2.83
CA PRO A 58 -8.25 -9.63 -2.01
C PRO A 58 -7.62 -9.87 -0.64
N LEU A 59 -8.42 -9.69 0.42
CA LEU A 59 -8.03 -10.09 1.76
C LEU A 59 -8.03 -11.61 1.86
N GLY A 60 -6.86 -12.17 1.92
CA GLY A 60 -6.68 -13.61 2.04
C GLY A 60 -5.20 -13.98 1.93
N PRO A 61 -4.81 -15.15 2.38
CA PRO A 61 -3.43 -15.57 2.30
C PRO A 61 -3.03 -15.68 0.82
N ILE A 62 -1.95 -14.99 0.46
CA ILE A 62 -1.24 -15.20 -0.79
C ILE A 62 -0.53 -16.53 -0.63
N GLY A 63 -1.03 -17.58 -1.27
CA GLY A 63 -0.44 -18.91 -1.21
C GLY A 63 -1.48 -20.02 -1.09
N ALA A 64 -1.01 -21.25 -1.04
CA ALA A 64 -1.88 -22.43 -0.87
C ALA A 64 -2.64 -22.30 0.48
N VAL A 65 -3.94 -22.12 0.38
CA VAL A 65 -4.83 -22.09 1.54
C VAL A 65 -4.93 -23.51 2.07
N ASP A 66 -4.53 -23.73 3.31
CA ASP A 66 -4.84 -24.99 3.99
C ASP A 66 -6.37 -25.10 4.14
N PRO A 67 -7.03 -26.03 3.44
CA PRO A 67 -8.47 -26.15 3.45
C PRO A 67 -9.03 -26.57 4.81
N SER A 68 -8.17 -27.05 5.73
CA SER A 68 -8.54 -27.46 7.08
C SER A 68 -8.62 -26.28 8.07
N ARG A 69 -8.13 -25.10 7.68
CA ARG A 69 -8.16 -23.91 8.53
C ARG A 69 -9.26 -22.95 8.10
N PRO A 70 -10.10 -22.49 9.03
CA PRO A 70 -11.09 -21.45 8.72
C PRO A 70 -10.34 -20.19 8.23
N ARG A 71 -10.83 -19.60 7.15
CA ARG A 71 -10.30 -18.32 6.66
C ARG A 71 -10.61 -17.24 7.68
N PRO A 72 -9.63 -16.47 8.14
CA PRO A 72 -9.86 -15.39 9.11
C PRO A 72 -10.75 -14.27 8.53
N PHE A 73 -10.82 -14.16 7.21
CA PHE A 73 -11.62 -13.15 6.51
C PHE A 73 -12.39 -13.77 5.36
N PRO A 74 -13.60 -13.29 5.08
CA PRO A 74 -14.35 -13.70 3.90
C PRO A 74 -13.61 -13.30 2.61
N PRO A 75 -13.83 -13.98 1.48
CA PRO A 75 -13.33 -13.51 0.19
C PRO A 75 -13.96 -12.17 -0.17
N GLY A 76 -13.15 -11.25 -0.69
CA GLY A 76 -13.56 -9.91 -1.07
C GLY A 76 -13.24 -8.81 -0.06
N PRO A 77 -13.63 -7.56 -0.33
CA PRO A 77 -13.35 -6.43 0.55
C PRO A 77 -14.18 -6.50 1.84
N ILE A 78 -13.55 -6.11 2.95
CA ILE A 78 -14.25 -5.87 4.21
C ILE A 78 -14.92 -4.50 4.14
N ARG A 79 -16.19 -4.42 4.53
CA ARG A 79 -16.96 -3.18 4.62
C ARG A 79 -17.45 -2.98 6.04
N ILE A 80 -17.17 -1.83 6.61
CA ILE A 80 -17.53 -1.47 7.98
C ILE A 80 -18.22 -0.11 7.95
N ASP A 81 -19.45 -0.03 8.42
CA ASP A 81 -20.17 1.23 8.52
C ASP A 81 -19.47 2.17 9.51
N LEU A 82 -19.18 3.40 9.08
CA LEU A 82 -18.48 4.39 9.93
C LEU A 82 -19.26 4.70 11.20
N ASP A 83 -20.59 4.70 11.15
CA ASP A 83 -21.46 4.93 12.31
C ASP A 83 -21.34 3.84 13.38
N ARG A 84 -20.80 2.69 13.01
CA ARG A 84 -20.57 1.55 13.92
C ARG A 84 -19.13 1.47 14.42
N LEU A 85 -18.25 2.31 13.91
CA LEU A 85 -16.86 2.41 14.36
C LEU A 85 -16.80 3.28 15.61
N GLY A 86 -16.36 2.71 16.73
CA GLY A 86 -16.11 3.48 17.94
C GLY A 86 -14.77 4.20 17.87
N HIS A 87 -13.70 3.44 17.70
CA HIS A 87 -12.32 3.97 17.67
C HIS A 87 -11.49 3.25 16.64
N ILE A 88 -10.61 4.00 15.98
CA ILE A 88 -9.59 3.47 15.07
C ILE A 88 -8.22 3.75 15.67
N TYR A 89 -7.49 2.68 15.93
CA TYR A 89 -6.12 2.75 16.41
C TYR A 89 -5.15 2.26 15.33
N LEU A 90 -4.15 3.07 15.03
CA LEU A 90 -3.14 2.74 14.03
C LEU A 90 -1.84 2.31 14.71
N THR A 91 -1.39 1.09 14.46
CA THR A 91 -0.11 0.59 14.94
C THR A 91 0.67 -0.03 13.80
N GLY A 92 1.99 0.14 13.81
CA GLY A 92 2.84 -0.41 12.77
C GLY A 92 4.31 -0.35 13.11
N GLY A 93 5.09 -1.18 12.41
CA GLY A 93 6.54 -1.19 12.54
C GLY A 93 7.22 -1.73 11.30
N GLY A 94 8.39 -1.18 10.99
CA GLY A 94 9.20 -1.62 9.86
C GLY A 94 9.54 -0.52 8.86
N LYS A 95 10.26 -0.89 7.81
CA LYS A 95 10.78 0.07 6.82
C LYS A 95 9.70 0.76 6.00
N ALA A 96 8.59 0.07 5.72
CA ALA A 96 7.45 0.60 4.95
C ALA A 96 6.44 1.36 5.82
N ALA A 97 6.46 1.12 7.15
CA ALA A 97 5.42 1.54 8.07
C ALA A 97 5.11 3.05 8.06
N GLN A 98 6.12 3.90 7.87
CA GLN A 98 5.91 5.34 7.78
C GLN A 98 5.09 5.74 6.55
N ARG A 99 5.38 5.14 5.39
CA ARG A 99 4.64 5.44 4.15
C ARG A 99 3.23 4.86 4.17
N GLU A 100 3.08 3.68 4.75
CA GLU A 100 1.77 3.04 4.94
C GLU A 100 0.89 3.85 5.92
N ALA A 101 1.46 4.28 7.06
CA ALA A 101 0.77 5.13 8.02
C ALA A 101 0.34 6.46 7.39
N ARG A 102 1.21 7.10 6.62
CA ARG A 102 0.88 8.33 5.89
C ARG A 102 -0.31 8.14 4.96
N ALA A 103 -0.36 7.03 4.22
CA ALA A 103 -1.49 6.71 3.36
C ALA A 103 -2.79 6.53 4.15
N LEU A 104 -2.72 5.87 5.30
CA LEU A 104 -3.88 5.70 6.19
C LEU A 104 -4.33 7.03 6.81
N GLU A 105 -3.41 7.91 7.21
CA GLU A 105 -3.73 9.27 7.66
C GLU A 105 -4.45 10.07 6.57
N ASP A 106 -3.98 9.97 5.32
CA ASP A 106 -4.60 10.68 4.19
C ASP A 106 -5.99 10.12 3.81
N VAL A 107 -6.28 8.85 4.12
CA VAL A 107 -7.59 8.23 3.88
C VAL A 107 -8.56 8.43 5.04
N LEU A 108 -8.09 8.22 6.27
CA LEU A 108 -8.92 8.16 7.46
C LEU A 108 -9.02 9.50 8.21
N GLY A 109 -7.97 10.32 8.12
CA GLY A 109 -7.95 11.64 8.76
C GLY A 109 -8.36 11.60 10.23
N ASP A 110 -9.34 12.41 10.57
CA ASP A 110 -9.87 12.57 11.94
C ASP A 110 -10.58 11.31 12.48
N LEU A 111 -10.80 10.30 11.66
CA LEU A 111 -11.33 9.01 12.14
C LEU A 111 -10.30 8.23 12.96
N ILE A 112 -9.01 8.52 12.81
CA ILE A 112 -7.95 7.91 13.63
C ILE A 112 -7.99 8.51 15.03
N THR A 113 -8.29 7.66 16.01
CA THR A 113 -8.34 8.07 17.43
C THR A 113 -6.95 8.28 18.00
N ALA A 114 -6.04 7.36 17.74
CA ALA A 114 -4.64 7.43 18.13
C ALA A 114 -3.80 6.42 17.33
N GLY A 115 -2.48 6.61 17.33
CA GLY A 115 -1.60 5.69 16.66
C GLY A 115 -0.16 5.77 17.15
N HIS A 116 0.57 4.69 16.93
CA HIS A 116 2.00 4.63 17.15
C HIS A 116 2.65 3.82 16.04
N VAL A 117 3.57 4.44 15.32
CA VAL A 117 4.30 3.80 14.22
C VAL A 117 5.79 3.89 14.49
N ASN A 118 6.46 2.75 14.52
CA ASN A 118 7.90 2.67 14.66
C ASN A 118 8.52 2.43 13.28
N ALA A 119 9.15 3.47 12.74
CA ALA A 119 9.84 3.42 11.46
C ALA A 119 11.36 3.43 11.67
N LYS A 120 12.09 2.73 10.77
CA LYS A 120 13.55 2.67 10.80
C LYS A 120 14.14 3.64 9.76
#